data_6f3edc27ed863c780235a391b49e4a96
#
_entry.id   6f3edc27ed863c780235a391b49e4a96
#
_cell.length_a   1.000
_cell.length_b   1.000
_cell.length_c   1.000
_cell.angle_alpha   90.00
_cell.angle_beta   90.00
_cell.angle_gamma   90.00
#
_symmetry.space_group_name_H-M   'P 1'
#
loop_
_entity.id
_entity.type
_entity.pdbx_description
1 polymer ?
#
loop_
_entity_poly.entity_id
_entity_poly.type
_entity_poly.pdbx_seq_one_letter_code
_entity_poly.pdbx_strand_id
1 'polypeptide(L)'
;MPKSVCVLLLGTALLSCSDQKEIQITGTVRNLNGGMIVYQQSIAGMMNTKTIDTLQIQSDSTFTLTLPVEDYERVNFILYGKAVLGSVISKGGKIQLDVDATAQEPLTIQGVDEKAVAVSRLLNRLNAAVWDLRARRGDRWQIAKDTVATSVAQKLKDDAVSLESQLTGLDEDLQEKARQDIRMQLLLAFQNQTMGAFYQASEATRQNWF
;
A
#
# COMPACT_ATOMS: atom_id res chain seq x y z
N MET A 1 -28.13 5.25 -65.54
CA MET A 1 -27.02 4.73 -64.74
C MET A 1 -26.75 5.71 -63.61
N PRO A 2 -27.09 5.43 -62.35
CA PRO A 2 -26.76 6.28 -61.22
C PRO A 2 -25.41 5.88 -60.64
N LYS A 3 -24.53 6.86 -60.44
CA LYS A 3 -23.23 6.72 -59.80
C LYS A 3 -23.42 6.74 -58.29
N SER A 4 -23.15 5.57 -57.67
CA SER A 4 -23.10 5.46 -56.19
C SER A 4 -21.85 6.17 -55.67
N VAL A 5 -22.04 7.21 -54.85
CA VAL A 5 -20.98 7.86 -54.09
C VAL A 5 -20.89 7.11 -52.74
N CYS A 6 -19.83 6.32 -52.55
CA CYS A 6 -19.47 5.81 -51.22
C CYS A 6 -18.82 6.90 -50.40
N VAL A 7 -19.55 7.43 -49.42
CA VAL A 7 -18.98 8.31 -48.40
C VAL A 7 -18.34 7.44 -47.34
N LEU A 8 -17.01 7.37 -47.34
CA LEU A 8 -16.20 6.76 -46.31
C LEU A 8 -16.19 7.69 -45.08
N LEU A 9 -17.03 7.39 -44.09
CA LEU A 9 -16.96 8.03 -42.75
C LEU A 9 -15.73 7.47 -42.02
N LEU A 10 -14.61 8.19 -42.13
CA LEU A 10 -13.48 8.00 -41.21
C LEU A 10 -13.91 8.50 -39.81
N GLY A 11 -14.33 7.54 -39.00
CA GLY A 11 -14.51 7.76 -37.55
C GLY A 11 -13.14 7.98 -36.93
N THR A 12 -12.73 9.24 -36.75
CA THR A 12 -11.63 9.60 -35.86
C THR A 12 -12.05 9.26 -34.43
N ALA A 13 -11.64 8.10 -33.94
CA ALA A 13 -11.64 7.80 -32.53
C ALA A 13 -10.66 8.81 -31.89
N LEU A 14 -11.18 9.90 -31.40
CA LEU A 14 -10.50 10.78 -30.46
C LEU A 14 -10.22 9.91 -29.22
N LEU A 15 -9.02 9.36 -29.14
CA LEU A 15 -8.45 8.87 -27.91
C LEU A 15 -8.34 10.08 -26.99
N SER A 16 -9.43 10.40 -26.31
CA SER A 16 -9.43 11.32 -25.21
C SER A 16 -8.51 10.70 -24.14
N CYS A 17 -7.27 11.18 -24.06
CA CYS A 17 -6.51 11.12 -22.83
C CYS A 17 -7.24 12.01 -21.84
N SER A 18 -8.35 11.52 -21.28
CA SER A 18 -8.89 12.13 -20.07
C SER A 18 -7.88 11.82 -18.96
N ASP A 19 -7.35 12.87 -18.33
CA ASP A 19 -6.73 12.71 -17.02
C ASP A 19 -7.70 11.87 -16.18
N GLN A 20 -7.32 10.63 -15.90
CA GLN A 20 -8.19 9.72 -15.19
C GLN A 20 -8.26 10.22 -13.75
N LYS A 21 -9.34 10.93 -13.44
CA LYS A 21 -9.57 11.51 -12.10
C LYS A 21 -10.05 10.48 -11.07
N GLU A 22 -10.04 9.19 -11.42
CA GLU A 22 -10.57 8.12 -10.59
C GLU A 22 -9.74 6.84 -10.70
N ILE A 23 -9.61 6.15 -9.58
CA ILE A 23 -9.17 4.75 -9.52
C ILE A 23 -10.41 3.89 -9.44
N GLN A 24 -10.56 2.93 -10.34
CA GLN A 24 -11.56 1.89 -10.26
C GLN A 24 -10.89 0.57 -9.86
N ILE A 25 -11.21 0.08 -8.68
CA ILE A 25 -10.71 -1.19 -8.15
C ILE A 25 -11.85 -2.19 -8.16
N THR A 26 -11.66 -3.27 -8.91
CA THR A 26 -12.62 -4.39 -8.96
C THR A 26 -11.94 -5.66 -8.50
N GLY A 27 -12.69 -6.62 -7.97
CA GLY A 27 -12.06 -7.87 -7.59
C GLY A 27 -12.95 -8.84 -6.84
N THR A 28 -12.30 -9.85 -6.27
CA THR A 28 -12.94 -10.91 -5.51
C THR A 28 -12.37 -10.99 -4.10
N VAL A 29 -13.20 -11.44 -3.15
CA VAL A 29 -12.78 -11.68 -1.76
C VAL A 29 -13.11 -13.12 -1.39
N ARG A 30 -12.10 -13.86 -0.93
CA ARG A 30 -12.24 -15.24 -0.49
C ARG A 30 -11.85 -15.41 0.97
N ASN A 31 -12.41 -16.40 1.62
CA ASN A 31 -12.06 -16.84 2.98
C ASN A 31 -12.20 -15.75 4.06
N LEU A 32 -13.13 -14.80 3.88
CA LEU A 32 -13.33 -13.69 4.81
C LEU A 32 -13.89 -14.13 6.17
N ASN A 33 -14.63 -15.27 6.20
CA ASN A 33 -15.15 -15.92 7.43
C ASN A 33 -15.89 -14.95 8.37
N GLY A 34 -16.81 -14.16 7.82
CA GLY A 34 -17.58 -13.16 8.56
C GLY A 34 -16.80 -11.92 8.98
N GLY A 35 -15.56 -11.78 8.53
CA GLY A 35 -14.78 -10.56 8.73
C GLY A 35 -15.29 -9.40 7.86
N MET A 36 -14.77 -8.21 8.13
CA MET A 36 -15.06 -6.99 7.38
C MET A 36 -13.77 -6.39 6.86
N ILE A 37 -13.75 -6.00 5.59
CA ILE A 37 -12.63 -5.27 5.02
C ILE A 37 -12.95 -3.78 5.06
N VAL A 38 -12.04 -3.02 5.64
CA VAL A 38 -12.04 -1.56 5.61
C VAL A 38 -10.97 -1.12 4.63
N TYR A 39 -11.28 -0.17 3.76
CA TYR A 39 -10.27 0.51 2.96
C TYR A 39 -9.96 1.89 3.53
N GLN A 40 -8.71 2.31 3.35
CA GLN A 40 -8.21 3.61 3.77
C GLN A 40 -7.47 4.25 2.60
N GLN A 41 -7.96 5.38 2.13
CA GLN A 41 -7.33 6.16 1.06
C GLN A 41 -6.48 7.28 1.65
N SER A 42 -5.30 7.48 1.09
CA SER A 42 -4.39 8.58 1.40
C SER A 42 -3.58 8.94 0.15
N ILE A 43 -3.03 10.15 0.09
CA ILE A 43 -2.01 10.48 -0.90
C ILE A 43 -0.76 9.65 -0.58
N ALA A 44 -0.17 9.01 -1.59
CA ALA A 44 1.05 8.24 -1.44
C ALA A 44 2.19 9.13 -0.90
N GLY A 45 2.95 8.60 0.04
CA GLY A 45 4.00 9.36 0.74
C GLY A 45 3.51 10.31 1.84
N MET A 46 2.21 10.36 2.12
CA MET A 46 1.64 11.18 3.19
C MET A 46 0.97 10.32 4.27
N MET A 47 0.99 10.83 5.50
CA MET A 47 0.29 10.17 6.63
C MET A 47 -1.20 10.48 6.68
N ASN A 48 -1.64 11.52 5.97
CA ASN A 48 -3.02 12.00 6.03
C ASN A 48 -3.97 11.03 5.35
N THR A 49 -4.94 10.55 6.10
CA THR A 49 -6.04 9.75 5.56
C THR A 49 -7.11 10.67 4.99
N LYS A 50 -7.49 10.46 3.73
CA LYS A 50 -8.59 11.17 3.07
C LYS A 50 -9.94 10.53 3.37
N THR A 51 -9.96 9.19 3.30
CA THR A 51 -11.20 8.40 3.46
C THR A 51 -10.89 7.12 4.19
N ILE A 52 -11.81 6.74 5.09
CA ILE A 52 -11.87 5.38 5.69
C ILE A 52 -13.31 4.93 5.56
N ASP A 53 -13.53 3.78 4.95
CA ASP A 53 -14.86 3.19 4.82
C ASP A 53 -14.81 1.67 4.68
N THR A 54 -15.95 1.03 4.76
CA THR A 54 -16.10 -0.41 4.61
C THR A 54 -16.24 -0.79 3.15
N LEU A 55 -15.45 -1.78 2.71
CA LEU A 55 -15.56 -2.33 1.37
C LEU A 55 -16.87 -3.12 1.23
N GLN A 56 -17.74 -2.69 0.30
CA GLN A 56 -19.00 -3.35 0.02
C GLN A 56 -18.75 -4.58 -0.85
N ILE A 57 -18.91 -5.77 -0.27
CA ILE A 57 -18.73 -7.05 -0.96
C ILE A 57 -20.09 -7.60 -1.32
N GLN A 58 -20.28 -7.95 -2.58
CA GLN A 58 -21.54 -8.50 -3.10
C GLN A 58 -21.70 -9.98 -2.69
N SER A 59 -22.90 -10.50 -2.86
CA SER A 59 -23.23 -11.90 -2.49
C SER A 59 -22.42 -12.96 -3.26
N ASP A 60 -21.91 -12.61 -4.44
CA ASP A 60 -21.03 -13.45 -5.26
C ASP A 60 -19.54 -13.29 -4.91
N SER A 61 -19.25 -12.61 -3.79
CA SER A 61 -17.90 -12.32 -3.32
C SER A 61 -17.10 -11.33 -4.19
N THR A 62 -17.76 -10.61 -5.10
CA THR A 62 -17.12 -9.54 -5.90
C THR A 62 -17.27 -8.18 -5.22
N PHE A 63 -16.46 -7.23 -5.63
CA PHE A 63 -16.61 -5.83 -5.25
C PHE A 63 -16.17 -4.88 -6.37
N THR A 64 -16.68 -3.67 -6.30
CA THR A 64 -16.22 -2.54 -7.12
C THR A 64 -16.09 -1.32 -6.21
N LEU A 65 -14.93 -0.69 -6.25
CA LEU A 65 -14.61 0.53 -5.50
C LEU A 65 -14.12 1.59 -6.49
N THR A 66 -14.75 2.76 -6.50
CA THR A 66 -14.33 3.91 -7.30
C THR A 66 -13.94 5.03 -6.36
N LEU A 67 -12.73 5.56 -6.52
CA LEU A 67 -12.15 6.57 -5.65
C LEU A 67 -11.65 7.75 -6.48
N PRO A 68 -11.90 9.00 -6.04
CA PRO A 68 -11.34 10.18 -6.67
C PRO A 68 -9.82 10.21 -6.48
N VAL A 69 -9.12 10.72 -7.49
CA VAL A 69 -7.65 10.81 -7.52
C VAL A 69 -7.24 12.25 -7.73
N GLU A 70 -6.33 12.73 -6.92
CA GLU A 70 -5.68 14.03 -7.06
C GLU A 70 -4.22 13.88 -7.51
N ASP A 71 -3.58 12.80 -7.01
CA ASP A 71 -2.18 12.48 -7.28
C ASP A 71 -2.01 10.95 -7.19
N TYR A 72 -0.82 10.43 -7.01
CA TYR A 72 -0.66 9.04 -6.62
C TYR A 72 -1.34 8.79 -5.28
N GLU A 73 -2.38 7.98 -5.31
CA GLU A 73 -3.14 7.61 -4.13
C GLU A 73 -2.68 6.23 -3.64
N ARG A 74 -2.61 6.08 -2.33
CA ARG A 74 -2.44 4.78 -1.67
C ARG A 74 -3.76 4.34 -1.06
N VAL A 75 -4.21 3.16 -1.40
CA VAL A 75 -5.39 2.53 -0.83
C VAL A 75 -4.97 1.29 -0.05
N ASN A 76 -5.08 1.36 1.26
CA ASN A 76 -4.81 0.23 2.15
C ASN A 76 -6.09 -0.58 2.34
N PHE A 77 -5.99 -1.90 2.29
CA PHE A 77 -7.07 -2.83 2.63
C PHE A 77 -6.75 -3.49 3.96
N ILE A 78 -7.66 -3.39 4.91
CA ILE A 78 -7.46 -3.79 6.29
C ILE A 78 -8.56 -4.77 6.69
N LEU A 79 -8.21 -5.97 7.13
CA LEU A 79 -9.16 -6.87 7.77
C LEU A 79 -9.41 -6.34 9.18
N TYR A 80 -10.61 -5.86 9.42
CA TYR A 80 -10.96 -5.17 10.65
C TYR A 80 -10.60 -5.98 11.90
N GLY A 81 -9.90 -5.32 12.83
CA GLY A 81 -9.46 -5.94 14.08
C GLY A 81 -8.33 -6.97 13.97
N LYS A 82 -7.81 -7.27 12.75
CA LYS A 82 -6.82 -8.34 12.55
C LYS A 82 -5.53 -7.86 11.89
N ALA A 83 -5.56 -7.49 10.62
CA ALA A 83 -4.33 -7.21 9.85
C ALA A 83 -4.55 -6.28 8.65
N VAL A 84 -3.48 -5.64 8.20
CA VAL A 84 -3.42 -5.02 6.87
C VAL A 84 -3.26 -6.14 5.85
N LEU A 85 -4.21 -6.26 4.92
CA LEU A 85 -4.17 -7.23 3.84
C LEU A 85 -3.17 -6.82 2.77
N GLY A 86 -3.08 -5.52 2.51
CA GLY A 86 -2.14 -4.94 1.58
C GLY A 86 -2.55 -3.55 1.10
N SER A 87 -1.74 -3.00 0.19
CA SER A 87 -1.90 -1.65 -0.33
C SER A 87 -1.79 -1.64 -1.85
N VAL A 88 -2.52 -0.71 -2.47
CA VAL A 88 -2.41 -0.36 -3.88
C VAL A 88 -1.96 1.08 -3.99
N ILE A 89 -1.02 1.37 -4.90
CA ILE A 89 -0.67 2.74 -5.31
C ILE A 89 -1.06 2.93 -6.76
N SER A 90 -1.75 4.02 -7.08
CA SER A 90 -2.08 4.41 -8.45
C SER A 90 -2.43 5.89 -8.56
N LYS A 91 -2.25 6.45 -9.76
CA LYS A 91 -2.67 7.81 -10.15
C LYS A 91 -3.95 7.80 -10.96
N GLY A 92 -4.68 6.71 -10.95
CA GLY A 92 -5.91 6.50 -11.71
C GLY A 92 -5.92 5.17 -12.45
N GLY A 93 -7.01 4.92 -13.17
CA GLY A 93 -7.15 3.73 -14.00
C GLY A 93 -7.87 2.57 -13.33
N LYS A 94 -7.77 1.41 -13.99
CA LYS A 94 -8.46 0.19 -13.55
C LYS A 94 -7.47 -0.78 -12.92
N ILE A 95 -7.83 -1.27 -11.75
CA ILE A 95 -7.04 -2.23 -10.99
C ILE A 95 -7.94 -3.41 -10.67
N GLN A 96 -7.43 -4.60 -10.90
CA GLN A 96 -8.05 -5.83 -10.41
C GLN A 96 -7.31 -6.28 -9.15
N LEU A 97 -8.08 -6.63 -8.13
CA LEU A 97 -7.57 -6.99 -6.83
C LEU A 97 -8.25 -8.27 -6.33
N ASP A 98 -7.49 -9.35 -6.21
CA ASP A 98 -8.00 -10.56 -5.58
C ASP A 98 -7.48 -10.68 -4.16
N VAL A 99 -8.41 -10.84 -3.22
CA VAL A 99 -8.13 -10.95 -1.78
C VAL A 99 -8.42 -12.37 -1.33
N ASP A 100 -7.44 -13.00 -0.68
CA ASP A 100 -7.63 -14.23 0.10
C ASP A 100 -7.19 -13.99 1.54
N ALA A 101 -8.16 -13.86 2.44
CA ALA A 101 -7.91 -13.46 3.84
C ALA A 101 -7.09 -14.47 4.64
N THR A 102 -6.84 -15.67 4.11
CA THR A 102 -6.07 -16.75 4.76
C THR A 102 -4.72 -17.01 4.11
N ALA A 103 -4.45 -16.42 2.94
CA ALA A 103 -3.18 -16.62 2.24
C ALA A 103 -2.03 -15.88 2.93
N GLN A 104 -0.81 -16.36 2.73
CA GLN A 104 0.41 -15.70 3.20
C GLN A 104 0.62 -14.34 2.51
N GLU A 105 0.31 -14.26 1.22
CA GLU A 105 0.20 -13.02 0.47
C GLU A 105 -1.28 -12.78 0.15
N PRO A 106 -2.00 -12.05 1.02
CA PRO A 106 -3.47 -11.96 0.93
C PRO A 106 -3.96 -11.19 -0.28
N LEU A 107 -3.10 -10.40 -0.93
CA LEU A 107 -3.48 -9.49 -1.98
C LEU A 107 -2.75 -9.78 -3.29
N THR A 108 -3.51 -10.14 -4.33
CA THR A 108 -2.99 -10.24 -5.71
C THR A 108 -3.45 -9.03 -6.51
N ILE A 109 -2.51 -8.31 -7.13
CA ILE A 109 -2.76 -7.06 -7.82
C ILE A 109 -2.43 -7.21 -9.31
N GLN A 110 -3.37 -6.78 -10.16
CA GLN A 110 -3.20 -6.64 -11.60
C GLN A 110 -3.75 -5.26 -12.03
N GLY A 111 -3.17 -4.65 -13.05
CA GLY A 111 -3.63 -3.34 -13.50
C GLY A 111 -3.00 -2.94 -14.83
N VAL A 112 -3.48 -1.83 -15.38
CA VAL A 112 -2.98 -1.28 -16.66
C VAL A 112 -1.63 -0.57 -16.50
N ASP A 113 -1.32 -0.09 -15.31
CA ASP A 113 -0.02 0.50 -15.00
C ASP A 113 0.87 -0.52 -14.28
N GLU A 114 1.71 -1.20 -15.05
CA GLU A 114 2.62 -2.22 -14.54
C GLU A 114 3.62 -1.67 -13.52
N LYS A 115 4.02 -0.39 -13.62
CA LYS A 115 4.94 0.24 -12.69
C LYS A 115 4.27 0.46 -11.34
N ALA A 116 3.06 1.00 -11.31
CA ALA A 116 2.27 1.17 -10.09
C ALA A 116 1.97 -0.19 -9.43
N VAL A 117 1.68 -1.23 -10.21
CA VAL A 117 1.50 -2.60 -9.73
C VAL A 117 2.80 -3.13 -9.11
N ALA A 118 3.95 -2.91 -9.73
CA ALA A 118 5.25 -3.34 -9.19
C ALA A 118 5.55 -2.65 -7.84
N VAL A 119 5.32 -1.34 -7.74
CA VAL A 119 5.47 -0.59 -6.48
C VAL A 119 4.51 -1.10 -5.42
N SER A 120 3.24 -1.33 -5.77
CA SER A 120 2.25 -1.88 -4.84
C SER A 120 2.69 -3.23 -4.28
N ARG A 121 3.21 -4.12 -5.12
CA ARG A 121 3.77 -5.42 -4.68
C ARG A 121 4.99 -5.25 -3.77
N LEU A 122 5.87 -4.30 -4.09
CA LEU A 122 7.05 -4.00 -3.25
C LEU A 122 6.62 -3.53 -1.86
N LEU A 123 5.68 -2.59 -1.78
CA LEU A 123 5.17 -2.08 -0.50
C LEU A 123 4.42 -3.15 0.30
N ASN A 124 3.72 -4.06 -0.36
CA ASN A 124 3.06 -5.18 0.33
C ASN A 124 4.07 -6.15 0.94
N ARG A 125 5.19 -6.43 0.26
CA ARG A 125 6.29 -7.21 0.85
C ARG A 125 6.92 -6.51 2.05
N LEU A 126 7.12 -5.19 1.97
CA LEU A 126 7.59 -4.39 3.10
C LEU A 126 6.60 -4.46 4.28
N ASN A 127 5.31 -4.28 4.02
CA ASN A 127 4.27 -4.39 5.05
C ASN A 127 4.32 -5.76 5.74
N ALA A 128 4.41 -6.85 4.98
CA ALA A 128 4.50 -8.20 5.54
C ALA A 128 5.75 -8.35 6.43
N ALA A 129 6.90 -7.87 6.00
CA ALA A 129 8.14 -7.91 6.79
C ALA A 129 8.02 -7.08 8.08
N VAL A 130 7.42 -5.88 8.02
CA VAL A 130 7.17 -5.03 9.19
C VAL A 130 6.18 -5.70 10.17
N TRP A 131 5.15 -6.37 9.65
CA TRP A 131 4.19 -7.10 10.48
C TRP A 131 4.81 -8.35 11.12
N ASP A 132 5.65 -9.09 10.41
CA ASP A 132 6.38 -10.22 10.98
C ASP A 132 7.28 -9.78 12.15
N LEU A 133 7.94 -8.65 12.03
CA LEU A 133 8.68 -8.03 13.12
C LEU A 133 7.79 -7.69 14.33
N ARG A 134 6.52 -7.32 14.10
CA ARG A 134 5.54 -7.07 15.17
C ARG A 134 5.00 -8.36 15.81
N ALA A 135 4.74 -9.38 15.01
CA ALA A 135 4.19 -10.66 15.48
C ALA A 135 5.16 -11.42 16.39
N ARG A 136 6.46 -11.28 16.15
CA ARG A 136 7.52 -11.87 17.01
C ARG A 136 7.65 -11.18 18.38
N ARG A 137 6.77 -10.23 18.69
CA ARG A 137 6.78 -9.44 19.94
C ARG A 137 6.52 -10.25 21.22
N GLY A 138 5.85 -11.38 21.16
CA GLY A 138 5.42 -12.14 22.37
C GLY A 138 6.53 -12.47 23.35
N ASP A 139 7.77 -12.66 22.86
CA ASP A 139 8.88 -13.18 23.66
C ASP A 139 10.06 -12.22 23.88
N ARG A 140 10.04 -11.00 23.34
CA ARG A 140 11.26 -10.16 23.26
C ARG A 140 11.18 -8.74 23.79
N TRP A 141 10.22 -8.40 24.63
CA TRP A 141 10.14 -7.07 25.27
C TRP A 141 11.21 -6.80 26.35
N GLN A 142 12.27 -7.58 26.42
CA GLN A 142 13.44 -7.26 27.24
C GLN A 142 14.49 -6.44 26.49
N ILE A 143 14.06 -5.44 25.74
CA ILE A 143 14.97 -4.53 25.04
C ILE A 143 15.12 -3.26 25.87
N ALA A 144 15.80 -3.40 26.97
CA ALA A 144 16.22 -2.26 27.81
C ALA A 144 17.72 -1.95 27.64
N LYS A 145 18.28 -2.11 26.42
CA LYS A 145 19.68 -1.76 26.17
C LYS A 145 19.78 -0.86 24.93
N ASP A 146 20.47 0.25 25.05
CA ASP A 146 20.77 1.22 23.99
C ASP A 146 21.28 0.58 22.68
N THR A 147 22.01 -0.52 22.79
CA THR A 147 22.53 -1.30 21.66
C THR A 147 21.46 -1.89 20.75
N VAL A 148 20.24 -2.14 21.25
CA VAL A 148 19.18 -2.76 20.45
C VAL A 148 18.42 -1.71 19.64
N ALA A 149 18.15 -0.54 20.22
CA ALA A 149 17.54 0.55 19.47
C ALA A 149 18.44 0.94 18.27
N THR A 150 19.74 1.03 18.49
CA THR A 150 20.74 1.32 17.45
C THR A 150 20.77 0.22 16.39
N SER A 151 20.74 -1.06 16.79
CA SER A 151 20.76 -2.18 15.83
C SER A 151 19.46 -2.26 15.01
N VAL A 152 18.30 -1.96 15.61
CA VAL A 152 17.02 -1.88 14.90
C VAL A 152 17.03 -0.71 13.91
N ALA A 153 17.51 0.46 14.33
CA ALA A 153 17.61 1.63 13.44
C ALA A 153 18.53 1.36 12.26
N GLN A 154 19.69 0.72 12.48
CA GLN A 154 20.60 0.37 11.40
C GLN A 154 19.97 -0.62 10.44
N LYS A 155 19.34 -1.68 10.96
CA LYS A 155 18.64 -2.65 10.11
C LYS A 155 17.55 -2.00 9.26
N LEU A 156 16.72 -1.13 9.84
CA LEU A 156 15.67 -0.43 9.09
C LEU A 156 16.25 0.51 8.02
N LYS A 157 17.39 1.13 8.30
CA LYS A 157 18.12 1.95 7.32
C LYS A 157 18.63 1.10 6.16
N ASP A 158 19.21 -0.06 6.44
CA ASP A 158 19.72 -0.98 5.42
C ASP A 158 18.56 -1.54 4.58
N ASP A 159 17.43 -1.88 5.21
CA ASP A 159 16.21 -2.31 4.54
C ASP A 159 15.65 -1.19 3.64
N ALA A 160 15.67 0.08 4.10
CA ALA A 160 15.26 1.22 3.28
C ALA A 160 16.11 1.36 2.02
N VAL A 161 17.43 1.34 2.15
CA VAL A 161 18.35 1.43 1.01
C VAL A 161 18.12 0.28 0.03
N SER A 162 17.96 -0.94 0.53
CA SER A 162 17.69 -2.12 -0.31
C SER A 162 16.37 -2.00 -1.07
N LEU A 163 15.32 -1.49 -0.44
CA LEU A 163 14.00 -1.30 -1.06
C LEU A 163 14.01 -0.14 -2.05
N GLU A 164 14.64 0.98 -1.70
CA GLU A 164 14.76 2.14 -2.59
C GLU A 164 15.53 1.80 -3.87
N SER A 165 16.53 0.90 -3.80
CA SER A 165 17.26 0.44 -4.99
C SER A 165 16.39 -0.32 -6.00
N GLN A 166 15.27 -0.89 -5.55
CA GLN A 166 14.31 -1.61 -6.40
C GLN A 166 13.33 -0.67 -7.13
N LEU A 167 13.35 0.64 -6.81
CA LEU A 167 12.51 1.65 -7.45
C LEU A 167 13.12 2.19 -8.76
N THR A 168 14.27 1.70 -9.17
CA THR A 168 14.93 2.15 -10.40
C THR A 168 14.09 1.83 -11.64
N GLY A 169 14.03 2.78 -12.61
CA GLY A 169 13.26 2.61 -13.84
C GLY A 169 11.78 3.03 -13.74
N LEU A 170 11.32 3.47 -12.59
CA LEU A 170 10.03 4.15 -12.45
C LEU A 170 10.13 5.59 -12.96
N ASP A 171 8.98 6.23 -13.24
CA ASP A 171 8.95 7.67 -13.41
C ASP A 171 9.31 8.36 -12.08
N GLU A 172 9.86 9.57 -12.19
CA GLU A 172 10.44 10.28 -11.05
C GLU A 172 9.42 10.55 -9.93
N ASP A 173 8.20 10.90 -10.31
CA ASP A 173 7.12 11.21 -9.36
C ASP A 173 6.70 9.95 -8.59
N LEU A 174 6.43 8.84 -9.27
CA LEU A 174 6.11 7.58 -8.62
C LEU A 174 7.26 7.07 -7.75
N GLN A 175 8.51 7.24 -8.20
CA GLN A 175 9.69 6.85 -7.45
C GLN A 175 9.79 7.63 -6.13
N GLU A 176 9.57 8.96 -6.17
CA GLU A 176 9.63 9.79 -4.97
C GLU A 176 8.49 9.45 -3.99
N LYS A 177 7.26 9.26 -4.48
CA LYS A 177 6.13 8.84 -3.65
C LYS A 177 6.36 7.49 -2.98
N ALA A 178 6.87 6.52 -3.74
CA ALA A 178 7.21 5.19 -3.21
C ALA A 178 8.32 5.25 -2.16
N ARG A 179 9.35 6.09 -2.38
CA ARG A 179 10.45 6.32 -1.43
C ARG A 179 9.92 6.91 -0.12
N GLN A 180 9.07 7.92 -0.20
CA GLN A 180 8.44 8.54 0.97
C GLN A 180 7.59 7.51 1.74
N ASP A 181 6.81 6.68 1.05
CA ASP A 181 6.02 5.62 1.68
C ASP A 181 6.90 4.58 2.38
N ILE A 182 7.99 4.13 1.76
CA ILE A 182 8.95 3.20 2.38
C ILE A 182 9.51 3.80 3.67
N ARG A 183 10.03 5.02 3.60
CA ARG A 183 10.62 5.70 4.77
C ARG A 183 9.62 5.90 5.90
N MET A 184 8.40 6.30 5.57
CA MET A 184 7.34 6.48 6.54
C MET A 184 6.96 5.16 7.23
N GLN A 185 6.82 4.07 6.49
CA GLN A 185 6.50 2.77 7.06
C GLN A 185 7.61 2.24 7.97
N LEU A 186 8.88 2.44 7.58
CA LEU A 186 10.01 2.06 8.40
C LEU A 186 10.13 2.93 9.66
N LEU A 187 9.86 4.23 9.55
CA LEU A 187 9.80 5.12 10.71
C LEU A 187 8.71 4.69 11.69
N LEU A 188 7.51 4.39 11.21
CA LEU A 188 6.42 3.88 12.04
C LEU A 188 6.76 2.51 12.66
N ALA A 189 7.46 1.64 11.94
CA ALA A 189 7.95 0.38 12.48
C ALA A 189 8.96 0.61 13.60
N PHE A 190 9.93 1.51 13.40
CA PHE A 190 10.90 1.89 14.42
C PHE A 190 10.21 2.47 15.65
N GLN A 191 9.36 3.47 15.48
CA GLN A 191 8.60 4.09 16.57
C GLN A 191 7.81 3.06 17.37
N ASN A 192 7.09 2.17 16.70
CA ASN A 192 6.32 1.12 17.37
C ASN A 192 7.20 0.11 18.12
N GLN A 193 8.40 -0.17 17.65
CA GLN A 193 9.34 -1.08 18.31
C GLN A 193 10.04 -0.42 19.51
N THR A 194 10.38 0.86 19.39
CA THR A 194 11.12 1.59 20.42
C THR A 194 10.23 2.17 21.52
N MET A 195 9.00 2.58 21.21
CA MET A 195 8.09 3.16 22.21
C MET A 195 7.82 2.22 23.38
N GLY A 196 7.62 0.94 23.14
CA GLY A 196 7.42 -0.04 24.22
C GLY A 196 8.65 -0.16 25.12
N ALA A 197 9.84 -0.18 24.53
CA ALA A 197 11.09 -0.21 25.27
C ALA A 197 11.30 1.11 26.05
N PHE A 198 10.98 2.25 25.42
CA PHE A 198 11.07 3.56 26.03
C PHE A 198 10.19 3.69 27.27
N TYR A 199 8.93 3.23 27.22
CA TYR A 199 8.03 3.30 28.40
C TYR A 199 8.41 2.35 29.53
N GLN A 200 9.14 1.27 29.23
CA GLN A 200 9.63 0.33 30.23
C GLN A 200 11.05 0.65 30.74
N ALA A 201 11.76 1.54 30.03
CA ALA A 201 13.11 1.92 30.42
C ALA A 201 13.10 2.80 31.68
N SER A 202 14.17 2.70 32.48
CA SER A 202 14.41 3.62 33.59
C SER A 202 14.57 5.05 33.07
N GLU A 203 14.32 6.02 33.94
CA GLU A 203 14.47 7.44 33.58
C GLU A 203 15.90 7.77 33.09
N ALA A 204 16.91 7.20 33.70
CA ALA A 204 18.29 7.36 33.30
C ALA A 204 18.56 6.83 31.89
N THR A 205 17.96 5.69 31.53
CA THR A 205 18.07 5.12 30.16
C THR A 205 17.35 6.00 29.15
N ARG A 206 16.18 6.57 29.49
CA ARG A 206 15.43 7.46 28.60
C ARG A 206 16.18 8.75 28.28
N GLN A 207 16.89 9.31 29.27
CA GLN A 207 17.69 10.53 29.07
C GLN A 207 18.88 10.34 28.11
N ASN A 208 19.37 9.11 27.95
CA ASN A 208 20.46 8.80 27.03
C ASN A 208 20.00 8.54 25.58
N TRP A 209 18.70 8.55 25.30
CA TRP A 209 18.13 8.31 23.97
C TRP A 209 17.88 9.60 23.18
N PHE A 210 18.04 10.74 23.80
CA PHE A 210 17.93 12.09 23.25
C PHE A 210 19.24 12.87 23.41
#